data_8401412eb28d58dd3790fcca5c7f850c
#
_entry.id   8401412eb28d58dd3790fcca5c7f850c
#
_cell.length_a   1.000
_cell.length_b   1.000
_cell.length_c   1.000
_cell.angle_alpha   90.00
_cell.angle_beta   90.00
_cell.angle_gamma   90.00
#
_symmetry.space_group_name_H-M   'P 1'
#
loop_
_entity.id
_entity.type
_entity.pdbx_description
1 polymer ?
#
loop_
_entity_poly.entity_id
_entity_poly.type
_entity_poly.pdbx_seq_one_letter_code
_entity_poly.pdbx_strand_id
1 'polypeptide(L)'
;STGSACGLVYLRGGDYEQVCAAIKNMIGNITGMVCDGAKVGCAMKVASGVSSSLQSAVLAREGICISEHDGIIEKDIEKTIQNLGKIGSVGMQHTDDMILDIMVCK
;
A
#
# COMPACT_ATOMS: atom_id res chain seq x y z
N SER A 1 -7.43 1.51 -0.81
CA SER A 1 -7.20 1.55 0.64
C SER A 1 -6.24 2.65 1.08
N THR A 2 -5.18 2.98 0.30
CA THR A 2 -4.29 4.11 0.63
C THR A 2 -5.04 5.44 0.66
N GLY A 3 -5.92 5.68 -0.30
CA GLY A 3 -6.78 6.86 -0.30
C GLY A 3 -7.68 6.92 0.92
N SER A 4 -8.18 5.78 1.38
CA SER A 4 -8.98 5.70 2.62
C SER A 4 -8.16 6.08 3.85
N ALA A 5 -6.91 5.64 3.93
CA ALA A 5 -6.02 6.02 5.02
C ALA A 5 -5.79 7.53 5.04
N CYS A 6 -5.53 8.13 3.89
CA CYS A 6 -5.37 9.58 3.75
C CYS A 6 -6.64 10.32 4.17
N GLY A 7 -7.80 9.86 3.73
CA GLY A 7 -9.09 10.43 4.08
C GLY A 7 -9.37 10.39 5.57
N LEU A 8 -9.06 9.26 6.21
CA LEU A 8 -9.22 9.12 7.66
C LEU A 8 -8.35 10.10 8.45
N VAL A 9 -7.09 10.29 8.02
CA VAL A 9 -6.18 11.26 8.63
C VAL A 9 -6.73 12.67 8.45
N TYR A 10 -7.16 13.01 7.24
CA TYR A 10 -7.70 14.33 6.92
C TYR A 10 -8.96 14.64 7.73
N LEU A 11 -9.89 13.70 7.80
CA LEU A 11 -11.15 13.87 8.54
C LEU A 11 -10.92 14.10 10.03
N ARG A 12 -9.84 13.59 10.57
CA ARG A 12 -9.48 13.80 11.98
C ARG A 12 -8.58 15.02 12.20
N GLY A 13 -8.48 15.90 11.22
CA GLY A 13 -7.72 17.14 11.31
C GLY A 13 -6.21 16.97 11.14
N GLY A 14 -5.77 15.87 10.50
CA GLY A 14 -4.36 15.65 10.21
C GLY A 14 -3.83 16.61 9.15
N ASP A 15 -2.54 16.90 9.23
CA ASP A 15 -1.84 17.76 8.28
C ASP A 15 -1.24 16.97 7.13
N TYR A 16 -0.56 17.69 6.21
CA TYR A 16 0.08 17.08 5.04
C TYR A 16 1.12 16.03 5.43
N GLU A 17 1.92 16.30 6.45
CA GLU A 17 2.96 15.35 6.89
C GLU A 17 2.35 14.06 7.44
N GLN A 18 1.23 14.17 8.15
CA GLN A 18 0.50 13.00 8.65
C GLN A 18 -0.13 12.21 7.52
N VAL A 19 -0.63 12.89 6.48
CA VAL A 19 -1.13 12.22 5.28
C VAL A 19 -0.01 11.45 4.58
N CYS A 20 1.16 12.06 4.42
CA CYS A 20 2.34 11.41 3.86
C CYS A 20 2.77 10.20 4.70
N ALA A 21 2.73 10.34 6.03
CA ALA A 21 3.04 9.23 6.94
C ALA A 21 2.07 8.07 6.75
N ALA A 22 0.78 8.35 6.60
CA ALA A 22 -0.23 7.31 6.34
C ALA A 22 0.06 6.57 5.04
N ILE A 23 0.45 7.28 3.98
CA ILE A 23 0.81 6.67 2.69
C ILE A 23 2.03 5.76 2.87
N LYS A 24 3.07 6.22 3.55
CA LYS A 24 4.28 5.43 3.82
C LYS A 24 3.97 4.18 4.63
N ASN A 25 3.12 4.31 5.65
CA ASN A 25 2.69 3.17 6.46
C ASN A 25 1.93 2.14 5.62
N MET A 26 1.04 2.60 4.73
CA MET A 26 0.33 1.71 3.81
C MET A 26 1.27 0.98 2.87
N ILE A 27 2.21 1.70 2.26
CA ILE A 27 3.19 1.11 1.33
C ILE A 27 4.04 0.08 2.07
N GLY A 28 4.58 0.41 3.23
CA GLY A 28 5.41 -0.52 3.99
C GLY A 28 4.66 -1.75 4.49
N ASN A 29 3.36 -1.64 4.70
CA ASN A 29 2.55 -2.73 5.24
C ASN A 29 2.08 -3.71 4.16
N ILE A 30 1.58 -3.19 3.03
CA ILE A 30 0.90 -4.04 2.04
C ILE A 30 1.60 -4.13 0.68
N THR A 31 2.84 -3.64 0.54
CA THR A 31 3.63 -3.87 -0.67
C THR A 31 3.79 -5.38 -0.90
N GLY A 32 3.50 -5.81 -2.10
CA GLY A 32 3.56 -7.24 -2.43
C GLY A 32 2.22 -7.97 -2.38
N MET A 33 1.16 -7.32 -1.94
CA MET A 33 -0.18 -7.88 -2.03
C MET A 33 -0.65 -7.79 -3.48
N VAL A 34 -0.70 -8.92 -4.17
CA VAL A 34 -1.02 -8.98 -5.58
C VAL A 34 -2.38 -9.63 -5.83
N CYS A 35 -3.02 -9.26 -6.93
CA CYS A 35 -4.23 -9.91 -7.38
C CYS A 35 -3.89 -11.24 -8.07
N ASP A 36 -4.53 -12.31 -7.61
CA ASP A 36 -4.32 -13.65 -8.15
C ASP A 36 -5.56 -14.22 -8.86
N GLY A 37 -6.46 -13.34 -9.33
CA GLY A 37 -7.59 -13.79 -10.13
C GLY A 37 -8.94 -13.15 -9.84
N ALA A 38 -9.00 -12.09 -9.05
CA ALA A 38 -10.20 -11.27 -8.81
C ALA A 38 -11.44 -12.08 -8.37
N LYS A 39 -11.27 -12.99 -7.43
CA LYS A 39 -12.34 -13.83 -6.86
C LYS A 39 -12.51 -13.55 -5.37
N VAL A 40 -12.97 -14.53 -4.62
CA VAL A 40 -13.20 -14.42 -3.17
C VAL A 40 -11.93 -13.99 -2.43
N GLY A 41 -10.76 -14.45 -2.86
CA GLY A 41 -9.49 -14.03 -2.29
C GLY A 41 -9.26 -12.53 -2.39
N CYS A 42 -9.68 -11.90 -3.48
CA CYS A 42 -9.58 -10.45 -3.63
C CYS A 42 -10.53 -9.69 -2.70
N ALA A 43 -11.71 -10.25 -2.41
CA ALA A 43 -12.59 -9.68 -1.40
C ALA A 43 -11.91 -9.66 -0.02
N MET A 44 -11.20 -10.73 0.33
CA MET A 44 -10.41 -10.79 1.56
C MET A 44 -9.29 -9.76 1.56
N LYS A 45 -8.64 -9.54 0.41
CA LYS A 45 -7.60 -8.52 0.28
C LYS A 45 -8.16 -7.11 0.49
N VAL A 46 -9.39 -6.86 0.04
CA VAL A 46 -10.07 -5.58 0.30
C VAL A 46 -10.29 -5.40 1.80
N ALA A 47 -10.76 -6.43 2.49
CA ALA A 47 -10.95 -6.38 3.95
C ALA A 47 -9.62 -6.12 4.67
N SER A 48 -8.55 -6.79 4.26
CA SER A 48 -7.20 -6.55 4.79
C SER A 48 -6.74 -5.12 4.51
N GLY A 49 -7.03 -4.60 3.32
CA GLY A 49 -6.73 -3.22 2.95
C GLY A 49 -7.45 -2.20 3.82
N VAL A 50 -8.71 -2.45 4.15
CA VAL A 50 -9.48 -1.57 5.07
C VAL A 50 -8.87 -1.58 6.46
N SER A 51 -8.54 -2.75 7.00
CA SER A 51 -7.89 -2.87 8.31
C SER A 51 -6.54 -2.15 8.31
N SER A 52 -5.74 -2.33 7.27
CA SER A 52 -4.44 -1.65 7.12
C SER A 52 -4.61 -0.13 7.03
N SER A 53 -5.66 0.35 6.34
CA SER A 53 -5.95 1.78 6.23
C SER A 53 -6.20 2.40 7.59
N LEU A 54 -7.02 1.75 8.41
CA LEU A 54 -7.32 2.23 9.76
C LEU A 54 -6.07 2.25 10.62
N GLN A 55 -5.31 1.16 10.61
CA GLN A 55 -4.06 1.04 11.36
C GLN A 55 -3.05 2.11 10.94
N SER A 56 -2.86 2.29 9.64
CA SER A 56 -1.91 3.27 9.11
C SER A 56 -2.30 4.70 9.46
N ALA A 57 -3.59 5.01 9.42
CA ALA A 57 -4.11 6.32 9.77
C ALA A 57 -3.92 6.62 11.27
N VAL A 58 -4.21 5.64 12.13
CA VAL A 58 -4.04 5.80 13.58
C VAL A 58 -2.56 6.02 13.92
N LEU A 59 -1.66 5.22 13.34
CA LEU A 59 -0.22 5.38 13.57
C LEU A 59 0.27 6.76 13.10
N ALA A 60 -0.16 7.19 11.93
CA ALA A 60 0.21 8.49 11.37
C ALA A 60 -0.26 9.64 12.27
N ARG A 61 -1.46 9.52 12.84
CA ARG A 61 -1.99 10.51 13.77
C ARG A 61 -1.17 10.61 15.06
N GLU A 62 -0.60 9.50 15.51
CA GLU A 62 0.29 9.44 16.68
C GLU A 62 1.73 9.84 16.34
N GLY A 63 1.99 10.27 15.11
CA GLY A 63 3.32 10.65 14.67
C GLY A 63 4.22 9.47 14.34
N ILE A 64 3.66 8.27 14.21
CA ILE A 64 4.41 7.06 13.90
C ILE A 64 4.39 6.81 12.40
N CYS A 65 5.56 6.69 11.81
CA CYS A 65 5.75 6.45 10.38
C CYS A 65 6.90 5.46 10.20
N ILE A 66 6.75 4.56 9.22
CA ILE A 66 7.83 3.66 8.83
C ILE A 66 9.02 4.51 8.37
N SER A 67 10.21 4.14 8.82
CA SER A 67 11.43 4.91 8.62
C SER A 67 11.86 4.95 7.16
N GLU A 68 12.44 6.08 6.77
CA GLU A 68 13.09 6.24 5.46
C GLU A 68 14.28 5.31 5.25
N HIS A 69 14.71 4.62 6.30
CA HIS A 69 15.79 3.63 6.23
C HIS A 69 15.27 2.21 6.04
N ASP A 70 13.95 2.02 5.99
CA ASP A 70 13.33 0.70 5.87
C ASP A 70 12.79 0.45 4.47
N GLY A 71 13.21 -0.65 3.87
CA GLY A 71 12.66 -1.12 2.60
C GLY A 71 12.72 -0.10 1.48
N ILE A 72 11.57 0.16 0.87
CA ILE A 72 11.45 1.10 -0.26
C ILE A 72 10.98 2.50 0.17
N ILE A 73 10.85 2.71 1.46
CA ILE A 73 10.39 4.00 2.00
C ILE A 73 11.52 5.02 1.91
N GLU A 74 11.18 6.18 1.39
CA GLU A 74 12.10 7.32 1.27
C GLU A 74 11.60 8.47 2.14
N LYS A 75 12.45 9.44 2.37
CA LYS A 75 12.03 10.67 3.07
C LYS A 75 10.97 11.42 2.27
N ASP A 76 11.18 11.52 0.96
CA ASP A 76 10.25 12.18 0.03
C ASP A 76 9.12 11.22 -0.34
N ILE A 77 7.87 11.66 -0.17
CA ILE A 77 6.69 10.85 -0.50
C ILE A 77 6.64 10.51 -1.99
N GLU A 78 7.02 11.41 -2.85
CA GLU A 78 7.00 11.16 -4.30
C GLU A 78 7.99 10.07 -4.70
N LYS A 79 9.17 10.04 -4.08
CA LYS A 79 10.16 8.97 -4.31
C LYS A 79 9.66 7.63 -3.80
N THR A 80 8.98 7.62 -2.68
CA THR A 80 8.38 6.40 -2.12
C THR A 80 7.34 5.84 -3.09
N ILE A 81 6.46 6.68 -3.62
CA ILE A 81 5.44 6.29 -4.59
C ILE A 81 6.09 5.80 -5.88
N GLN A 82 7.15 6.47 -6.34
CA GLN A 82 7.89 6.04 -7.53
C GLN A 82 8.54 4.68 -7.34
N ASN A 83 9.10 4.41 -6.17
CA ASN A 83 9.68 3.10 -5.86
C ASN A 83 8.62 2.01 -5.93
N LEU A 84 7.45 2.25 -5.36
CA LEU A 84 6.32 1.32 -5.45
C LEU A 84 5.90 1.13 -6.91
N GLY A 85 5.84 2.21 -7.68
CA GLY A 85 5.49 2.16 -9.10
C GLY A 85 6.45 1.30 -9.93
N LYS A 86 7.74 1.37 -9.65
CA LYS A 86 8.74 0.52 -10.32
C LYS A 86 8.51 -0.95 -10.02
N ILE A 87 8.24 -1.29 -8.78
CA ILE A 87 7.93 -2.67 -8.39
C ILE A 87 6.64 -3.12 -9.07
N GLY A 88 5.60 -2.29 -9.06
CA GLY A 88 4.29 -2.64 -9.59
C GLY A 88 4.22 -2.73 -11.10
N SER A 89 5.05 -1.96 -11.83
CA SER A 89 5.03 -1.97 -13.29
C SER A 89 6.08 -2.92 -13.87
N VAL A 90 7.36 -2.60 -13.69
CA VAL A 90 8.45 -3.40 -14.29
C VAL A 90 8.73 -4.66 -13.49
N GLY A 91 8.81 -4.53 -12.17
CA GLY A 91 9.19 -5.64 -11.30
C GLY A 91 8.16 -6.76 -11.24
N MET A 92 6.86 -6.45 -11.41
CA MET A 92 5.78 -7.43 -11.32
C MET A 92 5.33 -7.99 -12.67
N GLN A 93 5.91 -7.55 -13.77
CA GLN A 93 5.51 -7.98 -15.11
C GLN A 93 5.63 -9.50 -15.29
N HIS A 94 6.75 -10.07 -14.88
CA HIS A 94 6.95 -11.51 -14.96
C HIS A 94 6.01 -12.27 -14.00
N THR A 95 5.76 -11.73 -12.84
CA THR A 95 4.81 -12.30 -11.87
C THR A 95 3.40 -12.34 -12.44
N ASP A 96 2.95 -11.28 -13.10
CA ASP A 96 1.64 -11.21 -13.72
C ASP A 96 1.50 -12.28 -14.82
N ASP A 97 2.52 -12.45 -15.64
CA ASP A 97 2.54 -13.49 -16.68
C ASP A 97 2.43 -14.88 -16.07
N MET A 98 3.15 -15.14 -15.00
CA MET A 98 3.10 -16.44 -14.28
C MET A 98 1.71 -16.69 -13.69
N ILE A 99 1.10 -15.69 -13.08
CA ILE A 99 -0.26 -15.81 -12.52
C ILE A 99 -1.25 -16.13 -13.62
N LEU A 100 -1.16 -15.42 -14.75
CA LEU A 100 -2.06 -15.63 -15.89
C LEU A 100 -1.91 -17.06 -16.43
N ASP A 101 -0.67 -17.54 -16.59
CA ASP A 101 -0.42 -18.90 -17.08
C ASP A 101 -1.03 -19.95 -16.14
N ILE A 102 -0.88 -19.79 -14.84
CA ILE A 102 -1.48 -20.70 -13.85
C ILE A 102 -3.00 -20.69 -13.96
N MET A 103 -3.61 -19.51 -14.10
CA MET A 103 -5.06 -19.36 -14.18
C MET A 103 -5.63 -20.02 -15.44
N VAL A 104 -4.95 -19.84 -16.57
CA VAL A 104 -5.40 -20.39 -17.88
C VAL A 104 -5.28 -21.91 -17.89
N CYS A 105 -4.33 -22.49 -17.16
CA CYS A 105 -4.12 -23.95 -17.11
C CYS A 105 -5.11 -24.68 -16.18
N LYS A 106 -5.92 -23.96 -15.45
CA LYS A 106 -6.97 -24.56 -14.62
C LYS A 106 -8.27 -24.72 -15.40
#